data_bb047cf7cfdb528bc0240df646571a37
#
_entry.id   bb047cf7cfdb528bc0240df646571a37
#
_cell.length_a   1.000
_cell.length_b   1.000
_cell.length_c   1.000
_cell.angle_alpha   90.00
_cell.angle_beta   90.00
_cell.angle_gamma   90.00
#
_symmetry.space_group_name_H-M   'P 1'
#
loop_
_entity.id
_entity.type
_entity.pdbx_description
1 polymer ?
#
loop_
_entity_poly.entity_id
_entity_poly.type
_entity_poly.pdbx_seq_one_letter_code
_entity_poly.pdbx_strand_id
1 'polypeptide(L)'
;MSVDGCLSALLTRGLVRTRPAADMLAPSSLLSESGAPLPLDHARLLSLSNGLDAYGGYFRVFGVGPWSVRDMRRWNAPEGWRRAWDGRADGWWFIGETAWGDQYAYATGDDPLEFDATVYRLDACRLEAEPVAPCFADFLRDELARNATAPRDETTVAARRRFGDLEPSVQLTYVPSLLAGGDEDLAHVVELGAREAMTLAGDSYRAVAAVAAATA
;
A
#
# COMPACT_ATOMS: atom_id res chain seq x y z
N MET A 1 -15.79 -12.07 -8.93
CA MET A 1 -14.89 -12.11 -10.12
C MET A 1 -13.56 -12.66 -9.64
N SER A 2 -12.93 -13.56 -10.38
CA SER A 2 -11.64 -14.13 -9.99
C SER A 2 -10.49 -13.11 -10.17
N VAL A 3 -9.33 -13.37 -9.53
CA VAL A 3 -8.10 -12.57 -9.71
C VAL A 3 -7.73 -12.45 -11.18
N ASP A 4 -7.77 -13.56 -11.93
CA ASP A 4 -7.48 -13.58 -13.37
C ASP A 4 -8.43 -12.65 -14.16
N GLY A 5 -9.73 -12.68 -13.84
CA GLY A 5 -10.72 -11.83 -14.50
C GLY A 5 -10.53 -10.35 -14.19
N CYS A 6 -10.18 -10.01 -12.94
CA CYS A 6 -9.87 -8.64 -12.54
C CYS A 6 -8.62 -8.12 -13.27
N LEU A 7 -7.54 -8.90 -13.25
CA LEU A 7 -6.28 -8.52 -13.90
C LEU A 7 -6.46 -8.35 -15.40
N SER A 8 -7.16 -9.28 -16.06
CA SER A 8 -7.46 -9.21 -17.48
C SER A 8 -8.25 -7.94 -17.84
N ALA A 9 -9.27 -7.60 -17.05
CA ALA A 9 -10.07 -6.39 -17.27
C ALA A 9 -9.24 -5.10 -17.12
N LEU A 10 -8.33 -5.06 -16.17
CA LEU A 10 -7.44 -3.91 -15.94
C LEU A 10 -6.39 -3.78 -17.04
N LEU A 11 -5.81 -4.91 -17.49
CA LEU A 11 -4.84 -4.93 -18.60
C LEU A 11 -5.49 -4.48 -19.92
N THR A 12 -6.69 -4.97 -20.23
CA THR A 12 -7.41 -4.61 -21.46
C THR A 12 -7.68 -3.11 -21.53
N ARG A 13 -7.80 -2.43 -20.39
CA ARG A 13 -7.99 -0.98 -20.30
C ARG A 13 -6.69 -0.18 -20.24
N GLY A 14 -5.54 -0.83 -20.21
CA GLY A 14 -4.24 -0.16 -20.06
C GLY A 14 -4.06 0.55 -18.71
N LEU A 15 -4.76 0.12 -17.68
CA LEU A 15 -4.80 0.81 -16.38
C LEU A 15 -3.76 0.30 -15.40
N VAL A 16 -3.14 -0.85 -15.70
CA VAL A 16 -2.11 -1.45 -14.84
C VAL A 16 -0.84 -1.76 -15.63
N ARG A 17 0.28 -1.63 -14.96
CA ARG A 17 1.58 -2.17 -15.39
C ARG A 17 1.87 -3.41 -14.56
N THR A 18 2.04 -4.54 -15.23
CA THR A 18 2.43 -5.80 -14.60
C THR A 18 3.95 -5.94 -14.56
N ARG A 19 4.41 -6.82 -13.70
CA ARG A 19 5.81 -7.25 -13.58
C ARG A 19 5.95 -8.70 -14.03
N PRO A 20 7.14 -9.15 -14.41
CA PRO A 20 7.36 -10.57 -14.63
C PRO A 20 6.84 -11.37 -13.43
N ALA A 21 6.12 -12.46 -13.70
CA ALA A 21 5.60 -13.32 -12.66
C ALA A 21 6.71 -13.71 -11.68
N ALA A 22 6.40 -13.76 -10.40
CA ALA A 22 7.30 -14.38 -9.44
C ALA A 22 7.39 -15.86 -9.78
N ASP A 23 8.59 -16.43 -9.71
CA ASP A 23 8.79 -17.87 -9.91
C ASP A 23 8.32 -18.63 -8.67
N MET A 24 7.01 -18.74 -8.56
CA MET A 24 6.28 -19.17 -7.37
C MET A 24 5.89 -20.63 -7.48
N LEU A 25 6.82 -21.47 -7.89
CA LEU A 25 6.56 -22.89 -8.19
C LEU A 25 6.22 -23.76 -6.96
N ALA A 26 6.39 -23.24 -5.75
CA ALA A 26 5.98 -23.97 -4.54
C ALA A 26 5.39 -23.03 -3.47
N PRO A 27 4.34 -23.44 -2.72
CA PRO A 27 3.82 -22.69 -1.58
C PRO A 27 4.87 -22.36 -0.51
N SER A 28 5.91 -23.21 -0.39
CA SER A 28 7.03 -23.00 0.53
C SER A 28 7.96 -21.85 0.11
N SER A 29 8.12 -21.59 -1.18
CA SER A 29 8.92 -20.46 -1.67
C SER A 29 8.16 -19.14 -1.50
N LEU A 30 6.82 -19.14 -1.62
CA LEU A 30 5.99 -17.99 -1.31
C LEU A 30 6.22 -17.48 0.12
N LEU A 31 6.13 -18.39 1.09
CA LEU A 31 6.33 -18.06 2.50
C LEU A 31 7.73 -17.51 2.78
N SER A 32 8.76 -18.11 2.17
CA SER A 32 10.14 -17.67 2.38
C SER A 32 10.45 -16.32 1.72
N GLU A 33 9.83 -16.02 0.59
CA GLU A 33 10.06 -14.78 -0.16
C GLU A 33 9.16 -13.64 0.29
N SER A 34 7.88 -13.90 0.59
CA SER A 34 6.97 -12.88 1.12
C SER A 34 7.27 -12.55 2.57
N GLY A 35 7.82 -13.46 3.34
CA GLY A 35 8.08 -13.34 4.78
C GLY A 35 6.86 -13.68 5.63
N ALA A 36 5.72 -14.03 5.01
CA ALA A 36 4.49 -14.40 5.68
C ALA A 36 3.61 -15.24 4.74
N PRO A 37 2.73 -16.11 5.25
CA PRO A 37 1.77 -16.82 4.43
C PRO A 37 0.82 -15.82 3.76
N LEU A 38 0.47 -16.04 2.50
CA LEU A 38 -0.46 -15.20 1.76
C LEU A 38 -1.72 -15.99 1.42
N PRO A 39 -2.90 -15.35 1.42
CA PRO A 39 -4.11 -15.94 0.88
C PRO A 39 -3.89 -16.45 -0.56
N LEU A 40 -4.57 -17.54 -0.93
CA LEU A 40 -4.41 -18.18 -2.24
C LEU A 40 -4.64 -17.22 -3.41
N ASP A 41 -5.61 -16.31 -3.27
CA ASP A 41 -5.93 -15.31 -4.29
C ASP A 41 -4.78 -14.30 -4.47
N HIS A 42 -4.11 -13.91 -3.39
CA HIS A 42 -2.94 -13.04 -3.47
C HIS A 42 -1.75 -13.78 -4.09
N ALA A 43 -1.50 -15.01 -3.67
CA ALA A 43 -0.50 -15.87 -4.27
C ALA A 43 -0.78 -16.07 -5.78
N ARG A 44 -2.05 -16.19 -6.18
CA ARG A 44 -2.46 -16.26 -7.58
C ARG A 44 -2.07 -15.00 -8.35
N LEU A 45 -2.30 -13.79 -7.78
CA LEU A 45 -1.83 -12.56 -8.43
C LEU A 45 -0.31 -12.61 -8.67
N LEU A 46 0.47 -12.95 -7.64
CA LEU A 46 1.93 -12.98 -7.75
C LEU A 46 2.44 -13.97 -8.79
N SER A 47 1.71 -15.07 -9.01
CA SER A 47 2.01 -16.04 -10.08
C SER A 47 1.69 -15.54 -11.49
N LEU A 48 0.93 -14.46 -11.62
CA LEU A 48 0.59 -13.80 -12.89
C LEU A 48 1.38 -12.52 -13.11
N SER A 49 1.61 -11.79 -12.02
CA SER A 49 2.37 -10.55 -12.00
C SER A 49 2.97 -10.35 -10.61
N ASN A 50 4.27 -10.12 -10.53
CA ASN A 50 4.99 -9.89 -9.27
C ASN A 50 4.71 -8.49 -8.70
N GLY A 51 3.50 -8.32 -8.19
CA GLY A 51 2.91 -7.03 -7.86
C GLY A 51 2.39 -6.31 -9.10
N LEU A 52 1.80 -5.14 -8.91
CA LEU A 52 1.32 -4.28 -9.99
C LEU A 52 1.31 -2.81 -9.60
N ASP A 53 1.51 -1.95 -10.59
CA ASP A 53 1.21 -0.52 -10.52
C ASP A 53 -0.09 -0.24 -11.27
N ALA A 54 -1.01 0.45 -10.63
CA ALA A 54 -2.24 0.88 -11.26
C ALA A 54 -2.32 2.41 -11.36
N TYR A 55 -3.00 2.88 -12.40
CA TYR A 55 -3.29 4.31 -12.62
C TYR A 55 -2.05 5.21 -12.63
N GLY A 56 -0.94 4.73 -13.20
CA GLY A 56 0.29 5.50 -13.24
C GLY A 56 1.03 5.56 -11.91
N GLY A 57 0.91 4.54 -11.06
CA GLY A 57 1.57 4.48 -9.76
C GLY A 57 0.79 5.10 -8.61
N TYR A 58 -0.48 5.48 -8.83
CA TYR A 58 -1.34 6.02 -7.77
C TYR A 58 -1.92 4.93 -6.86
N PHE A 59 -1.79 3.69 -7.27
CA PHE A 59 -2.12 2.51 -6.49
C PHE A 59 -1.12 1.40 -6.80
N ARG A 60 -0.64 0.71 -5.77
CA ARG A 60 0.34 -0.37 -5.91
C ARG A 60 -0.05 -1.58 -5.08
N VAL A 61 0.10 -2.76 -5.66
CA VAL A 61 0.16 -4.02 -4.93
C VAL A 61 1.60 -4.48 -4.93
N PHE A 62 2.11 -4.81 -3.75
CA PHE A 62 3.50 -5.21 -3.58
C PHE A 62 3.74 -6.61 -4.14
N GLY A 63 4.98 -6.90 -4.45
CA GLY A 63 5.42 -8.21 -4.88
C GLY A 63 6.53 -8.74 -3.98
N VAL A 64 7.26 -9.74 -4.46
CA VAL A 64 8.34 -10.40 -3.71
C VAL A 64 9.66 -10.29 -4.47
N GLY A 65 10.75 -10.08 -3.72
CA GLY A 65 12.10 -9.99 -4.27
C GLY A 65 12.39 -8.74 -5.10
N PRO A 66 13.59 -8.68 -5.71
CA PRO A 66 14.15 -7.45 -6.29
C PRO A 66 13.45 -6.97 -7.57
N TRP A 67 12.69 -7.83 -8.24
CA TRP A 67 12.02 -7.52 -9.52
C TRP A 67 10.55 -7.11 -9.35
N SER A 68 10.11 -7.02 -8.10
CA SER A 68 8.75 -6.55 -7.77
C SER A 68 8.61 -5.04 -7.90
N VAL A 69 7.37 -4.56 -7.91
CA VAL A 69 7.06 -3.13 -7.78
C VAL A 69 7.65 -2.58 -6.49
N ARG A 70 7.41 -3.28 -5.41
CA ARG A 70 7.99 -3.08 -4.08
C ARG A 70 8.14 -4.43 -3.40
N ASP A 71 9.30 -4.71 -2.86
CA ASP A 71 9.54 -5.97 -2.14
C ASP A 71 8.81 -5.94 -0.80
N MET A 72 7.78 -6.77 -0.69
CA MET A 72 6.90 -6.88 0.48
C MET A 72 7.70 -7.18 1.75
N ARG A 73 8.66 -8.10 1.71
CA ARG A 73 9.47 -8.46 2.87
C ARG A 73 10.31 -7.28 3.38
N ARG A 74 10.95 -6.55 2.44
CA ARG A 74 11.75 -5.36 2.80
C ARG A 74 10.89 -4.20 3.29
N TRP A 75 9.66 -4.10 2.78
CA TRP A 75 8.73 -3.06 3.21
C TRP A 75 8.26 -3.29 4.64
N ASN A 76 7.99 -4.55 4.97
CA ASN A 76 7.54 -5.00 6.29
C ASN A 76 8.67 -5.19 7.31
N ALA A 77 9.94 -4.96 6.93
CA ALA A 77 11.07 -5.09 7.84
C ALA A 77 10.95 -4.09 9.02
N PRO A 78 11.16 -4.53 10.26
CA PRO A 78 11.00 -3.67 11.45
C PRO A 78 12.03 -2.53 11.51
N GLU A 79 13.16 -2.67 10.82
CA GLU A 79 14.26 -1.68 10.82
C GLU A 79 14.01 -0.48 9.90
N GLY A 80 12.93 -0.48 9.15
CA GLY A 80 12.61 0.56 8.18
C GLY A 80 11.78 1.71 8.77
N TRP A 81 10.92 2.23 7.94
CA TRP A 81 9.98 3.31 8.24
C TRP A 81 9.04 3.00 9.44
N ARG A 82 8.79 1.71 9.72
CA ARG A 82 7.92 1.25 10.82
C ARG A 82 8.35 1.80 12.18
N ARG A 83 9.65 2.00 12.40
CA ARG A 83 10.19 2.56 13.66
C ARG A 83 9.65 3.96 13.98
N ALA A 84 9.32 4.74 12.96
CA ALA A 84 8.77 6.07 13.15
C ALA A 84 7.36 6.07 13.74
N TRP A 85 6.68 4.91 13.73
CA TRP A 85 5.27 4.78 14.08
C TRP A 85 4.99 4.26 15.50
N ASP A 86 6.03 4.06 16.29
CA ASP A 86 5.92 3.70 17.72
C ASP A 86 4.96 2.54 18.00
N GLY A 87 5.16 1.43 17.30
CA GLY A 87 4.34 0.21 17.42
C GLY A 87 3.02 0.21 16.65
N ARG A 88 2.53 1.35 16.12
CA ARG A 88 1.26 1.38 15.38
C ARG A 88 1.26 0.55 14.10
N ALA A 89 2.43 0.29 13.54
CA ALA A 89 2.59 -0.60 12.40
C ALA A 89 2.67 -2.08 12.79
N ASP A 90 2.73 -2.42 14.09
CA ASP A 90 2.81 -3.78 14.57
C ASP A 90 1.45 -4.48 14.41
N GLY A 91 1.46 -5.79 14.23
CA GLY A 91 0.25 -6.56 13.94
C GLY A 91 -0.29 -6.41 12.52
N TRP A 92 0.46 -5.74 11.62
CA TRP A 92 0.08 -5.55 10.23
C TRP A 92 1.13 -6.09 9.26
N TRP A 93 0.65 -6.77 8.21
CA TRP A 93 1.45 -7.19 7.06
C TRP A 93 1.03 -6.40 5.83
N PHE A 94 1.82 -5.42 5.46
CA PHE A 94 1.53 -4.49 4.37
C PHE A 94 1.75 -5.14 3.01
N ILE A 95 0.75 -5.02 2.12
CA ILE A 95 0.68 -5.68 0.82
C ILE A 95 0.48 -4.72 -0.35
N GLY A 96 0.24 -3.46 -0.07
CA GLY A 96 -0.02 -2.45 -1.10
C GLY A 96 -0.09 -1.05 -0.49
N GLU A 97 -0.17 -0.05 -1.36
CA GLU A 97 -0.23 1.36 -0.96
C GLU A 97 -0.96 2.22 -1.99
N THR A 98 -1.44 3.38 -1.56
CA THR A 98 -1.80 4.49 -2.44
C THR A 98 -0.61 5.43 -2.66
N ALA A 99 -0.70 6.32 -3.66
CA ALA A 99 0.29 7.37 -3.85
C ALA A 99 0.41 8.32 -2.65
N TRP A 100 -0.64 8.44 -1.84
CA TRP A 100 -0.69 9.30 -0.65
C TRP A 100 -0.13 8.66 0.61
N GLY A 101 0.32 7.40 0.52
CA GLY A 101 0.91 6.67 1.64
C GLY A 101 -0.08 5.82 2.44
N ASP A 102 -1.39 5.83 2.14
CA ASP A 102 -2.29 4.85 2.73
C ASP A 102 -1.77 3.45 2.43
N GLN A 103 -1.82 2.59 3.42
CA GLN A 103 -1.30 1.23 3.31
C GLN A 103 -2.45 0.23 3.27
N TYR A 104 -2.32 -0.81 2.45
CA TYR A 104 -3.19 -1.98 2.50
C TYR A 104 -2.47 -3.12 3.19
N ALA A 105 -3.16 -3.80 4.09
CA ALA A 105 -2.52 -4.82 4.92
C ALA A 105 -3.48 -5.95 5.29
N TYR A 106 -2.91 -7.05 5.73
CA TYR A 106 -3.57 -8.07 6.52
C TYR A 106 -3.27 -7.85 8.00
N ALA A 107 -4.26 -8.13 8.87
CA ALA A 107 -3.99 -8.26 10.29
C ALA A 107 -3.21 -9.55 10.54
N THR A 108 -2.14 -9.46 11.33
CA THR A 108 -1.40 -10.63 11.81
C THR A 108 -1.85 -10.95 13.22
N GLY A 109 -2.19 -12.21 13.48
CA GLY A 109 -2.48 -12.69 14.83
C GLY A 109 -1.23 -12.83 15.69
N ASP A 110 -1.42 -13.38 16.90
CA ASP A 110 -0.31 -13.72 17.80
C ASP A 110 0.60 -14.80 17.18
N ASP A 111 0.06 -15.66 16.33
CA ASP A 111 0.82 -16.56 15.48
C ASP A 111 1.08 -15.84 14.12
N PRO A 112 2.35 -15.58 13.76
CA PRO A 112 2.70 -14.97 12.48
C PRO A 112 2.30 -15.81 11.26
N LEU A 113 1.83 -17.04 11.45
CA LEU A 113 1.27 -17.90 10.41
C LEU A 113 -0.26 -17.77 10.28
N GLU A 114 -0.92 -17.10 11.21
CA GLU A 114 -2.36 -16.82 11.13
C GLU A 114 -2.61 -15.43 10.54
N PHE A 115 -3.20 -15.39 9.35
CA PHE A 115 -3.71 -14.18 8.74
C PHE A 115 -5.22 -14.19 8.70
N ASP A 116 -5.82 -13.08 9.07
CA ASP A 116 -7.16 -12.77 8.62
C ASP A 116 -7.09 -12.48 7.11
N ALA A 117 -7.95 -13.13 6.30
CA ALA A 117 -8.02 -12.89 4.87
C ALA A 117 -8.58 -11.49 4.53
N THR A 118 -9.15 -10.80 5.49
CA THR A 118 -9.67 -9.43 5.36
C THR A 118 -8.53 -8.48 5.01
N VAL A 119 -8.74 -7.68 3.97
CA VAL A 119 -7.83 -6.59 3.62
C VAL A 119 -8.29 -5.33 4.33
N TYR A 120 -7.36 -4.69 5.02
CA TYR A 120 -7.56 -3.41 5.71
C TYR A 120 -6.84 -2.30 4.96
N ARG A 121 -7.40 -1.08 5.00
CA ARG A 121 -6.69 0.14 4.66
C ARG A 121 -6.30 0.84 5.94
N LEU A 122 -5.05 1.27 6.03
CA LEU A 122 -4.53 2.10 7.10
C LEU A 122 -4.20 3.48 6.53
N ASP A 123 -4.81 4.53 7.09
CA ASP A 123 -4.58 5.89 6.62
C ASP A 123 -3.14 6.35 6.82
N ALA A 124 -2.65 7.20 5.91
CA ALA A 124 -1.27 7.67 5.91
C ALA A 124 -0.90 8.60 7.07
N CYS A 125 -1.89 9.14 7.78
CA CYS A 125 -1.64 10.11 8.84
C CYS A 125 -1.50 9.47 10.22
N ARG A 126 -2.30 8.43 10.51
CA ARG A 126 -2.40 7.84 11.85
C ARG A 126 -2.23 6.33 11.89
N LEU A 127 -2.20 5.67 10.74
CA LEU A 127 -2.30 4.21 10.58
C LEU A 127 -3.53 3.65 11.31
N GLU A 128 -4.65 4.37 11.26
CA GLU A 128 -5.93 3.84 11.71
C GLU A 128 -6.48 2.91 10.64
N ALA A 129 -6.84 1.69 11.07
CA ALA A 129 -7.23 0.64 10.17
C ALA A 129 -8.75 0.59 9.96
N GLU A 130 -9.19 0.45 8.72
CA GLU A 130 -10.58 0.12 8.37
C GLU A 130 -10.61 -1.09 7.43
N PRO A 131 -11.54 -2.03 7.60
CA PRO A 131 -11.70 -3.15 6.68
C PRO A 131 -12.24 -2.65 5.34
N VAL A 132 -11.60 -3.03 4.24
CA VAL A 132 -12.03 -2.62 2.89
C VAL A 132 -12.53 -3.77 2.03
N ALA A 133 -12.12 -5.00 2.30
CA ALA A 133 -12.60 -6.18 1.59
C ALA A 133 -12.43 -7.46 2.44
N PRO A 134 -13.36 -8.42 2.33
CA PRO A 134 -13.26 -9.67 3.09
C PRO A 134 -12.21 -10.65 2.56
N CYS A 135 -11.67 -10.41 1.36
CA CYS A 135 -10.60 -11.20 0.77
C CYS A 135 -9.88 -10.42 -0.33
N PHE A 136 -8.72 -10.92 -0.74
CA PHE A 136 -7.89 -10.27 -1.75
C PHE A 136 -8.55 -10.13 -3.12
N ALA A 137 -9.33 -11.12 -3.57
CA ALA A 137 -10.03 -11.05 -4.86
C ALA A 137 -11.09 -9.94 -4.86
N ASP A 138 -11.82 -9.75 -3.76
CA ASP A 138 -12.78 -8.67 -3.59
C ASP A 138 -12.08 -7.31 -3.51
N PHE A 139 -10.94 -7.23 -2.82
CA PHE A 139 -10.10 -6.05 -2.80
C PHE A 139 -9.65 -5.62 -4.22
N LEU A 140 -9.14 -6.53 -5.03
CA LEU A 140 -8.78 -6.22 -6.42
C LEU A 140 -9.98 -5.72 -7.24
N ARG A 141 -11.15 -6.32 -7.03
CA ARG A 141 -12.36 -5.93 -7.74
C ARG A 141 -12.85 -4.55 -7.31
N ASP A 142 -12.93 -4.32 -6.01
CA ASP A 142 -13.62 -3.17 -5.45
C ASP A 142 -12.71 -1.95 -5.30
N GLU A 143 -11.47 -2.12 -4.91
CA GLU A 143 -10.52 -1.02 -4.82
C GLU A 143 -9.86 -0.69 -6.16
N LEU A 144 -9.45 -1.69 -6.95
CA LEU A 144 -8.80 -1.46 -8.23
C LEU A 144 -9.79 -1.28 -9.38
N ALA A 145 -10.63 -2.27 -9.64
CA ALA A 145 -11.47 -2.22 -10.84
C ALA A 145 -12.55 -1.15 -10.76
N ARG A 146 -13.07 -0.87 -9.56
CA ARG A 146 -14.08 0.18 -9.36
C ARG A 146 -13.48 1.58 -9.49
N ASN A 147 -12.31 1.83 -8.97
CA ASN A 147 -11.60 3.11 -9.11
C ASN A 147 -11.25 3.44 -10.56
N ALA A 148 -11.15 2.42 -11.42
CA ALA A 148 -10.96 2.59 -12.86
C ALA A 148 -12.14 3.28 -13.57
N THR A 149 -13.35 3.09 -13.05
CA THR A 149 -14.59 3.57 -13.70
C THR A 149 -15.16 4.82 -13.05
N ALA A 150 -14.85 5.06 -11.80
CA ALA A 150 -15.31 6.21 -11.04
C ALA A 150 -14.20 6.64 -10.08
N PRO A 151 -13.28 7.54 -10.50
CA PRO A 151 -12.31 8.13 -9.59
C PRO A 151 -13.08 8.77 -8.42
N ARG A 152 -12.87 8.24 -7.22
CA ARG A 152 -13.61 8.66 -6.03
C ARG A 152 -13.03 9.92 -5.38
N ASP A 153 -11.84 10.30 -5.82
CA ASP A 153 -11.05 11.32 -5.18
C ASP A 153 -10.57 12.33 -6.21
N GLU A 154 -11.17 13.53 -6.16
CA GLU A 154 -10.84 14.63 -7.05
C GLU A 154 -9.40 15.12 -6.84
N THR A 155 -8.88 15.03 -5.61
CA THR A 155 -7.50 15.39 -5.27
C THR A 155 -6.51 14.49 -5.99
N THR A 156 -6.75 13.17 -5.99
CA THR A 156 -5.92 12.21 -6.75
C THR A 156 -5.98 12.47 -8.25
N VAL A 157 -7.16 12.79 -8.79
CA VAL A 157 -7.30 13.15 -10.22
C VAL A 157 -6.50 14.42 -10.55
N ALA A 158 -6.57 15.44 -9.70
CA ALA A 158 -5.84 16.69 -9.87
C ALA A 158 -4.32 16.48 -9.69
N ALA A 159 -3.92 15.69 -8.69
CA ALA A 159 -2.51 15.31 -8.48
C ALA A 159 -1.94 14.60 -9.70
N ARG A 160 -2.67 13.65 -10.28
CA ARG A 160 -2.24 12.95 -11.49
C ARG A 160 -2.08 13.86 -12.69
N ARG A 161 -2.91 14.90 -12.83
CA ARG A 161 -2.74 15.93 -13.87
C ARG A 161 -1.48 16.76 -13.67
N ARG A 162 -1.10 17.01 -12.40
CA ARG A 162 0.07 17.83 -12.04
C ARG A 162 1.37 17.05 -12.10
N PHE A 163 1.42 15.86 -11.50
CA PHE A 163 2.65 15.08 -11.33
C PHE A 163 2.84 13.99 -12.40
N GLY A 164 1.79 13.67 -13.17
CA GLY A 164 1.85 12.58 -14.15
C GLY A 164 1.89 11.19 -13.51
N ASP A 165 2.56 10.27 -14.18
CA ASP A 165 2.82 8.93 -13.67
C ASP A 165 3.97 8.95 -12.64
N LEU A 166 3.78 8.31 -11.50
CA LEU A 166 4.75 8.25 -10.41
C LEU A 166 5.68 7.04 -10.55
N GLU A 167 6.94 7.26 -10.22
CA GLU A 167 7.90 6.16 -10.10
C GLU A 167 7.57 5.22 -8.92
N PRO A 168 7.88 3.92 -9.02
CA PRO A 168 7.54 2.95 -7.96
C PRO A 168 8.11 3.25 -6.58
N SER A 169 9.19 4.01 -6.51
CA SER A 169 9.87 4.38 -5.25
C SER A 169 9.29 5.61 -4.57
N VAL A 170 8.34 6.31 -5.21
CA VAL A 170 7.86 7.65 -4.81
C VAL A 170 6.45 7.58 -4.24
N GLN A 171 6.18 8.43 -3.25
CA GLN A 171 4.85 8.79 -2.74
C GLN A 171 4.67 10.31 -2.78
N LEU A 172 3.42 10.75 -2.78
CA LEU A 172 3.03 12.14 -2.64
C LEU A 172 2.80 12.45 -1.15
N THR A 173 3.35 13.56 -0.70
CA THR A 173 3.29 13.94 0.72
C THR A 173 3.03 15.42 0.85
N TYR A 174 2.14 15.82 1.76
CA TYR A 174 1.94 17.22 2.13
C TYR A 174 3.07 17.72 3.02
N VAL A 175 3.61 18.88 2.70
CA VAL A 175 4.66 19.57 3.49
C VAL A 175 4.23 21.01 3.72
N PRO A 176 3.89 21.40 4.97
CA PRO A 176 3.90 20.59 6.20
C PRO A 176 2.90 19.42 6.17
N SER A 177 3.14 18.39 7.00
CA SER A 177 2.20 17.31 7.19
C SER A 177 0.82 17.83 7.64
N LEU A 178 -0.27 17.22 7.14
CA LEU A 178 -1.64 17.60 7.54
C LEU A 178 -1.84 17.51 9.06
N LEU A 179 -1.23 16.54 9.73
CA LEU A 179 -1.25 16.44 11.19
C LEU A 179 -0.54 17.62 11.89
N ALA A 180 0.48 18.17 11.26
CA ALA A 180 1.25 19.29 11.78
C ALA A 180 0.67 20.67 11.36
N GLY A 181 -0.59 20.72 10.92
CA GLY A 181 -1.27 21.94 10.53
C GLY A 181 -1.07 22.32 9.07
N GLY A 182 -0.58 21.42 8.21
CA GLY A 182 -0.63 21.57 6.77
C GLY A 182 -2.08 21.60 6.26
N ASP A 183 -2.27 22.12 5.07
CA ASP A 183 -3.55 22.12 4.36
C ASP A 183 -3.51 21.14 3.16
N GLU A 184 -4.69 20.80 2.65
CA GLU A 184 -4.85 19.86 1.53
C GLU A 184 -4.64 20.52 0.15
N ASP A 185 -3.97 21.68 0.09
CA ASP A 185 -3.63 22.29 -1.18
C ASP A 185 -2.51 21.52 -1.90
N LEU A 186 -2.76 21.17 -3.14
CA LEU A 186 -1.75 20.53 -4.00
C LEU A 186 -0.47 21.35 -4.14
N ALA A 187 -0.51 22.66 -3.91
CA ALA A 187 0.70 23.51 -3.91
C ALA A 187 1.73 23.04 -2.90
N HIS A 188 1.27 22.44 -1.80
CA HIS A 188 2.10 21.92 -0.71
C HIS A 188 2.46 20.45 -0.85
N VAL A 189 2.07 19.80 -1.94
CA VAL A 189 2.40 18.40 -2.22
C VAL A 189 3.75 18.31 -2.90
N VAL A 190 4.58 17.41 -2.39
CA VAL A 190 5.89 17.05 -2.95
C VAL A 190 5.99 15.55 -3.19
N GLU A 191 6.85 15.16 -4.12
CA GLU A 191 7.28 13.78 -4.31
C GLU A 191 8.42 13.46 -3.34
N LEU A 192 8.26 12.42 -2.52
CA LEU A 192 9.30 11.90 -1.64
C LEU A 192 9.54 10.42 -1.90
N GLY A 193 10.72 9.93 -1.57
CA GLY A 193 10.96 8.51 -1.46
C GLY A 193 9.94 7.87 -0.50
N ALA A 194 9.28 6.78 -0.90
CA ALA A 194 8.16 6.24 -0.13
C ALA A 194 8.51 5.89 1.34
N ARG A 195 9.74 5.43 1.60
CA ARG A 195 10.20 5.19 2.98
C ARG A 195 10.38 6.50 3.75
N GLU A 196 10.87 7.54 3.10
CA GLU A 196 11.02 8.88 3.69
C GLU A 196 9.66 9.47 4.00
N ALA A 197 8.69 9.37 3.07
CA ALA A 197 7.33 9.84 3.27
C ALA A 197 6.67 9.15 4.48
N MET A 198 6.77 7.82 4.56
CA MET A 198 6.23 7.06 5.70
C MET A 198 6.96 7.37 7.02
N THR A 199 8.26 7.64 6.97
CA THR A 199 9.02 8.05 8.16
C THR A 199 8.59 9.45 8.62
N LEU A 200 8.47 10.40 7.70
CA LEU A 200 8.02 11.77 7.98
C LEU A 200 6.60 11.78 8.57
N ALA A 201 5.69 10.94 8.04
CA ALA A 201 4.34 10.82 8.57
C ALA A 201 4.34 10.29 10.01
N GLY A 202 5.11 9.24 10.30
CA GLY A 202 5.26 8.69 11.64
C GLY A 202 5.89 9.68 12.63
N ASP A 203 6.91 10.40 12.23
CA ASP A 203 7.54 11.44 13.03
C ASP A 203 6.56 12.59 13.33
N SER A 204 5.77 13.01 12.35
CA SER A 204 4.72 14.01 12.51
C SER A 204 3.64 13.54 13.49
N TYR A 205 3.21 12.28 13.37
CA TYR A 205 2.25 11.68 14.30
C TYR A 205 2.77 11.72 15.74
N ARG A 206 4.01 11.26 15.98
CA ARG A 206 4.63 11.26 17.31
C ARG A 206 4.76 12.65 17.90
N ALA A 207 5.16 13.63 17.09
CA ALA A 207 5.29 15.02 17.54
C ALA A 207 3.93 15.59 18.01
N VAL A 208 2.88 15.36 17.24
CA VAL A 208 1.53 15.83 17.60
C VAL A 208 0.98 15.10 18.83
N ALA A 209 1.19 13.78 18.93
CA ALA A 209 0.78 12.99 20.08
C ALA A 209 1.50 13.43 21.36
N ALA A 210 2.79 13.76 21.29
CA ALA A 210 3.54 14.27 22.42
C ALA A 210 3.02 15.63 22.92
N VAL A 211 2.67 16.53 22.01
CA VAL A 211 2.05 17.84 22.38
C VAL A 211 0.70 17.62 23.04
N ALA A 212 -0.15 16.76 22.49
CA ALA A 212 -1.45 16.46 23.09
C ALA A 212 -1.33 15.88 24.50
N ALA A 213 -0.38 14.96 24.73
CA ALA A 213 -0.13 14.39 26.05
C ALA A 213 0.42 15.40 27.06
N ALA A 214 1.15 16.42 26.62
CA ALA A 214 1.67 17.47 27.50
C ALA A 214 0.63 18.53 27.90
N THR A 215 -0.52 18.57 27.20
CA THR A 215 -1.60 19.55 27.41
C THR A 215 -2.83 18.97 28.11
N ALA A 216 -2.85 17.65 28.35
CA ALA A 216 -3.92 16.91 29.04
C ALA A 216 -3.61 16.75 30.54
#